data_df2cee2671dd65389c288e11857f0f12
#
_entry.id   df2cee2671dd65389c288e11857f0f12
#
_cell.length_a   1.000
_cell.length_b   1.000
_cell.length_c   1.000
_cell.angle_alpha   90.00
_cell.angle_beta   90.00
_cell.angle_gamma   90.00
#
_symmetry.space_group_name_H-M   'P 1'
#
loop_
_entity.id
_entity.type
_entity.pdbx_description
1 polymer ?
#
loop_
_entity_poly.entity_id
_entity_poly.type
_entity_poly.pdbx_seq_one_letter_code
_entity_poly.pdbx_strand_id
1 'polypeptide(L)'
;MRGLLALDDARRVLPRRLLVLGGEGFDAALFARIRELAPELRVFNHYGPSETTVGVVCGEVTEAGQGVYLPLGQPLAGAELRIVDTAGQPVPHGVAGELLIGGPQVALGYLGQPEATATAFIEDAGQRFYRSGDRVRLDHHGRLLFLGRQDDQVKIRGFRVEPGEVSAWLGRQSLVREAAVLALSLIHI
;
A
#
# COMPACT_ATOMS: atom_id res chain seq x y z
N MET A 1 12.66 8.34 0.14
CA MET A 1 13.35 8.33 1.46
C MET A 1 14.69 7.61 1.43
N ARG A 2 14.80 6.34 0.99
CA ARG A 2 16.08 5.58 0.98
C ARG A 2 17.24 6.35 0.34
N GLY A 3 17.04 7.00 -0.81
CA GLY A 3 18.06 7.81 -1.47
C GLY A 3 18.55 9.02 -0.64
N LEU A 4 17.66 9.64 0.13
CA LEU A 4 18.03 10.74 1.02
C LEU A 4 18.88 10.26 2.20
N LEU A 5 18.60 9.06 2.73
CA LEU A 5 19.37 8.49 3.84
C LEU A 5 20.73 7.92 3.43
N ALA A 6 21.01 7.81 2.14
CA ALA A 6 22.31 7.42 1.59
C ALA A 6 23.27 8.61 1.42
N LEU A 7 22.82 9.85 1.64
CA LEU A 7 23.67 11.04 1.57
C LEU A 7 24.56 11.15 2.82
N ASP A 8 25.76 11.71 2.66
CA ASP A 8 26.69 11.94 3.77
C ASP A 8 26.08 12.83 4.87
N ASP A 9 25.26 13.79 4.45
CA ASP A 9 24.56 14.74 5.33
C ASP A 9 23.09 14.33 5.61
N ALA A 10 22.75 13.05 5.54
CA ALA A 10 21.37 12.54 5.69
C ALA A 10 20.65 13.07 6.94
N ARG A 11 21.37 13.29 8.03
CA ARG A 11 20.82 13.85 9.27
C ARG A 11 20.24 15.26 9.10
N ARG A 12 20.77 16.05 8.16
CA ARG A 12 20.32 17.43 7.91
C ARG A 12 19.02 17.52 7.12
N VAL A 13 18.68 16.46 6.35
CA VAL A 13 17.47 16.42 5.53
C VAL A 13 16.29 15.78 6.28
N LEU A 14 16.54 15.16 7.43
CA LEU A 14 15.47 14.62 8.27
C LEU A 14 14.73 15.74 9.02
N PRO A 15 13.40 15.67 9.14
CA PRO A 15 12.63 16.61 9.94
C PRO A 15 13.02 16.48 11.43
N ARG A 16 12.81 17.57 12.19
CA ARG A 16 13.22 17.59 13.60
C ARG A 16 12.23 16.89 14.55
N ARG A 17 10.96 16.78 14.19
CA ARG A 17 9.90 16.33 15.11
C ARG A 17 9.11 15.14 14.62
N LEU A 18 8.70 15.15 13.37
CA LEU A 18 7.77 14.17 12.82
C LEU A 18 8.10 13.86 11.36
N LEU A 19 8.08 12.58 11.00
CA LEU A 19 8.21 12.05 9.64
C LEU A 19 7.04 11.12 9.34
N VAL A 20 6.32 11.38 8.27
CA VAL A 20 5.27 10.49 7.75
C VAL A 20 5.79 9.84 6.47
N LEU A 21 5.76 8.53 6.42
CA LEU A 21 6.17 7.73 5.28
C LEU A 21 4.97 6.97 4.72
N GLY A 22 4.80 7.00 3.40
CA GLY A 22 3.75 6.29 2.70
C GLY A 22 4.05 6.13 1.22
N GLY A 23 3.19 5.40 0.50
CA GLY A 23 3.32 5.16 -0.93
C GLY A 23 4.24 4.00 -1.31
N GLU A 24 5.13 3.56 -0.43
CA GLU A 24 6.00 2.38 -0.60
C GLU A 24 6.05 1.53 0.67
N GLY A 25 6.57 0.32 0.54
CA GLY A 25 6.77 -0.55 1.70
C GLY A 25 7.82 0.05 2.67
N PHE A 26 7.41 0.20 3.92
CA PHE A 26 8.27 0.66 5.00
C PHE A 26 8.75 -0.56 5.80
N ASP A 27 10.04 -0.86 5.72
CA ASP A 27 10.66 -2.03 6.35
C ASP A 27 11.51 -1.68 7.57
N ALA A 28 11.92 -2.72 8.30
CA ALA A 28 12.71 -2.60 9.51
C ALA A 28 14.10 -1.97 9.26
N ALA A 29 14.73 -2.22 8.11
CA ALA A 29 16.05 -1.68 7.81
C ALA A 29 16.01 -0.16 7.62
N LEU A 30 14.99 0.34 6.89
CA LEU A 30 14.76 1.77 6.73
C LEU A 30 14.45 2.44 8.08
N PHE A 31 13.63 1.80 8.92
CA PHE A 31 13.33 2.31 10.26
C PHE A 31 14.58 2.36 11.15
N ALA A 32 15.38 1.29 11.19
CA ALA A 32 16.62 1.26 11.95
C ALA A 32 17.57 2.40 11.53
N ARG A 33 17.72 2.63 10.22
CA ARG A 33 18.54 3.72 9.71
C ARG A 33 18.04 5.10 10.12
N ILE A 34 16.72 5.31 10.14
CA ILE A 34 16.12 6.57 10.62
C ILE A 34 16.43 6.74 12.11
N ARG A 35 16.29 5.68 12.92
CA ARG A 35 16.55 5.71 14.36
C ARG A 35 18.02 6.00 14.70
N GLU A 36 18.97 5.46 13.92
CA GLU A 36 20.40 5.81 14.08
C GLU A 36 20.66 7.31 13.85
N LEU A 37 20.06 7.88 12.81
CA LEU A 37 20.28 9.27 12.44
C LEU A 37 19.51 10.27 13.30
N ALA A 38 18.30 9.90 13.75
CA ALA A 38 17.40 10.76 14.50
C ALA A 38 16.59 9.95 15.54
N PRO A 39 17.18 9.60 16.71
CA PRO A 39 16.55 8.75 17.72
C PRO A 39 15.21 9.29 18.25
N GLU A 40 15.09 10.61 18.39
CA GLU A 40 13.90 11.27 18.95
C GLU A 40 12.82 11.57 17.90
N LEU A 41 13.07 11.25 16.63
CA LEU A 41 12.14 11.55 15.55
C LEU A 41 10.93 10.62 15.63
N ARG A 42 9.73 11.17 15.73
CA ARG A 42 8.50 10.38 15.62
C ARG A 42 8.28 10.00 14.16
N VAL A 43 8.10 8.71 13.91
CA VAL A 43 7.94 8.18 12.54
C VAL A 43 6.58 7.50 12.42
N PHE A 44 5.83 7.90 11.41
CA PHE A 44 4.51 7.35 11.13
C PHE A 44 4.52 6.61 9.79
N ASN A 45 3.90 5.44 9.77
CA ASN A 45 3.56 4.74 8.55
C ASN A 45 2.16 5.21 8.11
N HIS A 46 1.99 5.51 6.83
CA HIS A 46 0.76 6.06 6.28
C HIS A 46 0.39 5.32 5.01
N TYR A 47 -0.80 4.78 4.95
CA TYR A 47 -1.26 3.93 3.86
C TYR A 47 -2.61 4.37 3.33
N GLY A 48 -2.76 4.27 2.02
CA GLY A 48 -4.02 4.37 1.29
C GLY A 48 -3.77 4.53 -0.21
N PRO A 49 -4.62 3.93 -1.04
CA PRO A 49 -4.60 4.12 -2.49
C PRO A 49 -5.23 5.47 -2.88
N SER A 50 -4.94 5.93 -4.09
CA SER A 50 -5.50 7.17 -4.64
C SER A 50 -7.03 7.16 -4.69
N GLU A 51 -7.61 5.99 -4.92
CA GLU A 51 -9.05 5.73 -4.97
C GLU A 51 -9.76 5.96 -3.63
N THR A 52 -9.00 6.12 -2.56
CA THR A 52 -9.51 6.43 -1.21
C THR A 52 -8.86 7.68 -0.62
N THR A 53 -8.51 8.65 -1.47
CA THR A 53 -7.93 9.95 -1.09
C THR A 53 -6.63 9.82 -0.30
N VAL A 54 -5.74 8.92 -0.77
CA VAL A 54 -4.35 8.71 -0.35
C VAL A 54 -4.17 8.13 1.06
N GLY A 55 -4.76 8.70 2.10
CA GLY A 55 -4.50 8.29 3.47
C GLY A 55 -5.73 7.79 4.20
N VAL A 56 -5.78 6.49 4.50
CA VAL A 56 -6.89 5.86 5.24
C VAL A 56 -6.43 5.10 6.49
N VAL A 57 -5.14 4.75 6.57
CA VAL A 57 -4.54 4.09 7.73
C VAL A 57 -3.28 4.84 8.13
N CYS A 58 -3.08 5.02 9.41
CA CYS A 58 -1.87 5.64 9.94
C CYS A 58 -1.50 5.02 11.30
N GLY A 59 -0.20 4.89 11.56
CA GLY A 59 0.29 4.43 12.85
C GLY A 59 1.70 4.90 13.13
N GLU A 60 1.97 5.25 14.38
CA GLU A 60 3.33 5.53 14.84
C GLU A 60 4.13 4.23 14.91
N VAL A 61 5.32 4.26 14.34
CA VAL A 61 6.26 3.14 14.36
C VAL A 61 7.24 3.37 15.51
N THR A 62 7.09 2.60 16.57
CA THR A 62 7.93 2.69 17.76
C THR A 62 9.00 1.62 17.82
N GLU A 63 8.78 0.49 17.12
CA GLU A 63 9.66 -0.66 17.10
C GLU A 63 9.68 -1.34 15.72
N ALA A 64 10.78 -2.00 15.41
CA ALA A 64 10.86 -2.86 14.23
C ALA A 64 10.06 -4.15 14.49
N GLY A 65 8.94 -4.32 13.81
CA GLY A 65 8.16 -5.55 13.87
C GLY A 65 8.88 -6.77 13.25
N GLN A 66 8.31 -7.96 13.41
CA GLN A 66 8.87 -9.22 12.88
C GLN A 66 8.50 -9.48 11.40
N GLY A 67 7.72 -8.62 10.76
CA GLY A 67 7.30 -8.75 9.36
C GLY A 67 8.28 -8.16 8.35
N VAL A 68 8.08 -8.47 7.07
CA VAL A 68 8.82 -7.86 5.95
C VAL A 68 8.60 -6.34 5.96
N TYR A 69 7.36 -5.93 6.21
CA TYR A 69 6.99 -4.52 6.35
C TYR A 69 6.50 -4.23 7.76
N LEU A 70 6.69 -2.99 8.18
CA LEU A 70 6.21 -2.49 9.46
C LEU A 70 4.69 -2.31 9.44
N PRO A 71 4.01 -2.40 10.60
CA PRO A 71 2.58 -2.20 10.67
C PRO A 71 2.16 -0.87 10.03
N LEU A 72 1.04 -0.90 9.30
CA LEU A 72 0.46 0.30 8.72
C LEU A 72 -0.22 1.18 9.77
N GLY A 73 -0.71 0.57 10.85
CA GLY A 73 -1.40 1.25 11.92
C GLY A 73 -2.89 0.92 11.99
N GLN A 74 -3.69 1.93 12.32
CA GLN A 74 -5.14 1.84 12.49
C GLN A 74 -5.87 2.76 11.49
N PRO A 75 -7.15 2.52 11.19
CA PRO A 75 -7.92 3.38 10.31
C PRO A 75 -8.01 4.80 10.86
N LEU A 76 -7.91 5.76 9.97
CA LEU A 76 -8.19 7.16 10.27
C LEU A 76 -9.69 7.38 10.48
N ALA A 77 -10.05 8.46 11.16
CA ALA A 77 -11.45 8.80 11.44
C ALA A 77 -12.28 8.83 10.14
N GLY A 78 -13.39 8.10 10.12
CA GLY A 78 -14.28 7.96 8.98
C GLY A 78 -13.90 6.87 7.98
N ALA A 79 -12.68 6.32 8.04
CA ALA A 79 -12.32 5.17 7.21
C ALA A 79 -12.87 3.88 7.82
N GLU A 80 -13.54 3.07 7.01
CA GLU A 80 -13.97 1.72 7.36
C GLU A 80 -13.08 0.72 6.63
N LEU A 81 -12.57 -0.27 7.36
CA LEU A 81 -11.75 -1.34 6.80
C LEU A 81 -12.45 -2.67 6.99
N ARG A 82 -12.52 -3.46 5.94
CA ARG A 82 -12.96 -4.86 5.99
C ARG A 82 -11.89 -5.75 5.39
N ILE A 83 -11.66 -6.87 6.01
CA ILE A 83 -10.75 -7.90 5.46
C ILE A 83 -11.64 -9.07 5.08
N VAL A 84 -11.59 -9.44 3.80
CA VAL A 84 -12.48 -10.45 3.23
C VAL A 84 -11.71 -11.59 2.55
N ASP A 85 -12.33 -12.73 2.48
CA ASP A 85 -11.86 -13.89 1.71
C ASP A 85 -12.19 -13.75 0.20
N THR A 86 -11.87 -14.78 -0.58
CA THR A 86 -12.13 -14.81 -2.03
C THR A 86 -13.62 -14.86 -2.39
N ALA A 87 -14.49 -15.19 -1.44
CA ALA A 87 -15.95 -15.15 -1.60
C ALA A 87 -16.56 -13.81 -1.14
N GLY A 88 -15.70 -12.85 -0.71
CA GLY A 88 -16.13 -11.54 -0.22
C GLY A 88 -16.67 -11.57 1.21
N GLN A 89 -16.48 -12.69 1.95
CA GLN A 89 -16.94 -12.81 3.33
C GLN A 89 -15.88 -12.32 4.31
N PRO A 90 -16.28 -11.62 5.39
CA PRO A 90 -15.35 -11.16 6.42
C PRO A 90 -14.56 -12.32 7.02
N VAL A 91 -13.24 -12.15 7.16
CA VAL A 91 -12.38 -13.15 7.79
C VAL A 91 -12.26 -12.91 9.30
N PRO A 92 -12.00 -13.97 10.10
CA PRO A 92 -11.71 -13.81 11.54
C PRO A 92 -10.46 -12.97 11.78
N HIS A 93 -10.38 -12.37 12.98
CA HIS A 93 -9.20 -11.61 13.41
C HIS A 93 -7.92 -12.44 13.30
N GLY A 94 -6.87 -11.83 12.73
CA GLY A 94 -5.57 -12.48 12.51
C GLY A 94 -5.47 -13.31 11.23
N VAL A 95 -6.59 -13.60 10.55
CA VAL A 95 -6.61 -14.28 9.26
C VAL A 95 -6.33 -13.27 8.14
N ALA A 96 -5.58 -13.69 7.14
CA ALA A 96 -5.24 -12.85 5.99
C ALA A 96 -6.37 -12.86 4.95
N GLY A 97 -6.66 -11.68 4.38
CA GLY A 97 -7.64 -11.50 3.31
C GLY A 97 -7.35 -10.26 2.47
N GLU A 98 -8.25 -9.98 1.52
CA GLU A 98 -8.23 -8.74 0.75
C GLU A 98 -8.75 -7.58 1.60
N LEU A 99 -8.09 -6.41 1.51
CA LEU A 99 -8.54 -5.20 2.16
C LEU A 99 -9.58 -4.48 1.30
N LEU A 100 -10.77 -4.30 1.85
CA LEU A 100 -11.78 -3.38 1.35
C LEU A 100 -11.76 -2.10 2.18
N ILE A 101 -11.85 -0.95 1.51
CA ILE A 101 -11.79 0.37 2.16
C ILE A 101 -13.10 1.11 1.86
N GLY A 102 -13.85 1.44 2.90
CA GLY A 102 -15.09 2.21 2.86
C GLY A 102 -14.95 3.55 3.58
N GLY A 103 -15.97 4.39 3.42
CA GLY A 103 -16.06 5.69 4.06
C GLY A 103 -16.15 6.86 3.07
N PRO A 104 -16.30 8.10 3.58
CA PRO A 104 -16.57 9.28 2.75
C PRO A 104 -15.42 9.68 1.82
N GLN A 105 -14.21 9.16 2.06
CA GLN A 105 -13.01 9.41 1.26
C GLN A 105 -12.89 8.49 0.03
N VAL A 106 -13.80 7.52 -0.14
CA VAL A 106 -13.81 6.63 -1.31
C VAL A 106 -14.28 7.39 -2.55
N ALA A 107 -13.51 7.30 -3.63
CA ALA A 107 -13.79 7.97 -4.90
C ALA A 107 -15.09 7.45 -5.54
N LEU A 108 -15.67 8.25 -6.42
CA LEU A 108 -16.87 7.87 -7.19
C LEU A 108 -16.58 6.79 -8.25
N GLY A 109 -15.34 6.68 -8.70
CA GLY A 109 -14.90 5.72 -9.70
C GLY A 109 -13.84 6.29 -10.63
N TYR A 110 -13.59 5.58 -11.72
CA TYR A 110 -12.66 5.99 -12.77
C TYR A 110 -13.39 6.73 -13.88
N LEU A 111 -12.92 7.93 -14.21
CA LEU A 111 -13.54 8.77 -15.22
C LEU A 111 -13.55 8.10 -16.60
N GLY A 112 -14.75 7.96 -17.20
CA GLY A 112 -14.91 7.34 -18.52
C GLY A 112 -14.66 5.82 -18.54
N GLN A 113 -14.54 5.15 -17.39
CA GLN A 113 -14.26 3.71 -17.29
C GLN A 113 -15.28 2.98 -16.40
N PRO A 114 -16.53 2.81 -16.87
CA PRO A 114 -17.60 2.23 -16.04
C PRO A 114 -17.32 0.76 -15.65
N GLU A 115 -16.74 -0.04 -16.53
CA GLU A 115 -16.41 -1.45 -16.26
C GLU A 115 -15.32 -1.58 -15.19
N ALA A 116 -14.23 -0.81 -15.31
CA ALA A 116 -13.18 -0.78 -14.30
C ALA A 116 -13.70 -0.26 -12.96
N THR A 117 -14.61 0.73 -12.99
CA THR A 117 -15.27 1.23 -11.80
C THR A 117 -16.11 0.16 -11.12
N ALA A 118 -16.95 -0.57 -11.88
CA ALA A 118 -17.79 -1.63 -11.32
C ALA A 118 -16.98 -2.81 -10.74
N THR A 119 -15.78 -3.06 -11.26
CA THR A 119 -14.87 -4.09 -10.75
C THR A 119 -14.17 -3.65 -9.47
N ALA A 120 -13.71 -2.40 -9.40
CA ALA A 120 -12.89 -1.90 -8.30
C ALA A 120 -13.72 -1.34 -7.13
N PHE A 121 -14.92 -0.87 -7.39
CA PHE A 121 -15.80 -0.27 -6.38
C PHE A 121 -17.07 -1.09 -6.25
N ILE A 122 -17.32 -1.62 -5.06
CA ILE A 122 -18.50 -2.42 -4.76
C ILE A 122 -19.43 -1.67 -3.80
N GLU A 123 -20.71 -1.99 -3.88
CA GLU A 123 -21.72 -1.53 -2.92
C GLU A 123 -22.08 -2.68 -1.99
N ASP A 124 -22.03 -2.45 -0.70
CA ASP A 124 -22.48 -3.39 0.32
C ASP A 124 -23.23 -2.68 1.43
N ALA A 125 -24.45 -3.14 1.70
CA ALA A 125 -25.38 -2.53 2.68
C ALA A 125 -25.58 -1.01 2.52
N GLY A 126 -25.58 -0.52 1.27
CA GLY A 126 -25.73 0.90 0.95
C GLY A 126 -24.48 1.75 1.16
N GLN A 127 -23.35 1.11 1.37
CA GLN A 127 -22.05 1.77 1.51
C GLN A 127 -21.11 1.33 0.40
N ARG A 128 -20.34 2.29 -0.12
CA ARG A 128 -19.34 2.04 -1.15
C ARG A 128 -18.01 1.62 -0.54
N PHE A 129 -17.41 0.57 -1.09
CA PHE A 129 -16.08 0.09 -0.77
C PHE A 129 -15.20 0.03 -2.02
N TYR A 130 -13.94 0.40 -1.84
CA TYR A 130 -12.89 0.18 -2.82
C TYR A 130 -12.18 -1.13 -2.52
N ARG A 131 -12.04 -1.98 -3.53
CA ARG A 131 -11.26 -3.21 -3.50
C ARG A 131 -9.79 -2.87 -3.75
N SER A 132 -8.98 -2.90 -2.69
CA SER A 132 -7.59 -2.45 -2.80
C SER A 132 -6.69 -3.40 -3.59
N GLY A 133 -7.04 -4.69 -3.65
CA GLY A 133 -6.18 -5.76 -4.14
C GLY A 133 -5.01 -6.06 -3.20
N ASP A 134 -4.92 -5.38 -2.06
CA ASP A 134 -3.89 -5.59 -1.06
C ASP A 134 -4.28 -6.72 -0.11
N ARG A 135 -3.37 -7.66 0.11
CA ARG A 135 -3.52 -8.73 1.10
C ARG A 135 -3.00 -8.25 2.45
N VAL A 136 -3.85 -8.33 3.45
CA VAL A 136 -3.58 -7.81 4.78
C VAL A 136 -4.06 -8.75 5.87
N ARG A 137 -3.67 -8.50 7.11
CA ARG A 137 -4.28 -9.06 8.31
C ARG A 137 -4.18 -8.08 9.48
N LEU A 138 -4.98 -8.27 10.52
CA LEU A 138 -4.80 -7.56 11.79
C LEU A 138 -3.83 -8.35 12.69
N ASP A 139 -2.95 -7.63 13.38
CA ASP A 139 -2.15 -8.22 14.46
C ASP A 139 -2.95 -8.24 15.78
N HIS A 140 -2.35 -8.80 16.84
CA HIS A 140 -2.96 -8.89 18.17
C HIS A 140 -3.24 -7.53 18.84
N HIS A 141 -2.68 -6.45 18.31
CA HIS A 141 -2.96 -5.08 18.75
C HIS A 141 -4.00 -4.37 17.86
N GLY A 142 -4.61 -5.07 16.90
CA GLY A 142 -5.55 -4.50 15.95
C GLY A 142 -4.89 -3.58 14.89
N ARG A 143 -3.56 -3.64 14.72
CA ARG A 143 -2.85 -2.90 13.69
C ARG A 143 -2.90 -3.66 12.37
N LEU A 144 -3.11 -2.94 11.28
CA LEU A 144 -3.11 -3.51 9.95
C LEU A 144 -1.68 -3.86 9.50
N LEU A 145 -1.48 -5.10 9.09
CA LEU A 145 -0.22 -5.60 8.51
C LEU A 145 -0.40 -5.83 7.01
N PHE A 146 0.48 -5.26 6.21
CA PHE A 146 0.55 -5.50 4.77
C PHE A 146 1.32 -6.78 4.49
N LEU A 147 0.75 -7.68 3.67
CA LEU A 147 1.33 -8.98 3.33
C LEU A 147 1.72 -9.09 1.85
N GLY A 148 1.40 -8.08 1.06
CA GLY A 148 1.64 -8.07 -0.39
C GLY A 148 0.37 -7.75 -1.17
N ARG A 149 0.44 -7.94 -2.48
CA ARG A 149 -0.71 -7.79 -3.37
C ARG A 149 -1.27 -9.14 -3.80
N GLN A 150 -2.55 -9.15 -4.18
CA GLN A 150 -3.19 -10.33 -4.80
C GLN A 150 -2.97 -10.37 -6.31
N ASP A 151 -2.68 -9.23 -6.92
CA ASP A 151 -2.40 -9.04 -8.34
C ASP A 151 -0.91 -8.77 -8.59
N ASP A 152 -0.56 -8.60 -9.88
CA ASP A 152 0.81 -8.35 -10.33
C ASP A 152 1.22 -6.88 -10.24
N GLN A 153 0.35 -6.00 -9.71
CA GLN A 153 0.63 -4.58 -9.57
C GLN A 153 1.84 -4.34 -8.67
N VAL A 154 2.72 -3.46 -9.09
CA VAL A 154 3.94 -3.13 -8.34
C VAL A 154 4.07 -1.64 -8.09
N LYS A 155 4.82 -1.28 -7.05
CA LYS A 155 5.24 0.10 -6.78
C LYS A 155 6.72 0.24 -7.08
N ILE A 156 7.06 1.10 -8.04
CA ILE A 156 8.45 1.37 -8.45
C ILE A 156 8.73 2.84 -8.21
N ARG A 157 9.56 3.14 -7.22
CA ARG A 157 9.91 4.53 -6.81
C ARG A 157 8.67 5.39 -6.51
N GLY A 158 7.66 4.81 -5.87
CA GLY A 158 6.39 5.47 -5.55
C GLY A 158 5.36 5.48 -6.68
N PHE A 159 5.73 5.12 -7.90
CA PHE A 159 4.78 5.00 -9.02
C PHE A 159 4.09 3.64 -8.99
N ARG A 160 2.77 3.67 -9.15
CA ARG A 160 1.93 2.49 -9.29
C ARG A 160 2.02 2.02 -10.75
N VAL A 161 2.49 0.80 -10.97
CA VAL A 161 2.69 0.21 -12.30
C VAL A 161 1.88 -1.07 -12.41
N GLU A 162 1.08 -1.14 -13.48
CA GLU A 162 0.34 -2.34 -13.89
C GLU A 162 1.14 -3.07 -14.98
N PRO A 163 1.78 -4.21 -14.70
CA PRO A 163 2.52 -4.95 -15.73
C PRO A 163 1.66 -5.35 -16.91
N GLY A 164 0.37 -5.66 -16.67
CA GLY A 164 -0.60 -5.96 -17.70
C GLY A 164 -0.86 -4.81 -18.69
N GLU A 165 -0.87 -3.56 -18.21
CA GLU A 165 -1.02 -2.38 -19.06
C GLU A 165 0.18 -2.22 -20.01
N VAL A 166 1.39 -2.41 -19.48
CA VAL A 166 2.62 -2.35 -20.28
C VAL A 166 2.63 -3.46 -21.33
N SER A 167 2.25 -4.70 -20.98
CA SER A 167 2.12 -5.82 -21.92
C SER A 167 1.11 -5.53 -23.02
N ALA A 168 -0.05 -4.99 -22.66
CA ALA A 168 -1.11 -4.64 -23.60
C ALA A 168 -0.65 -3.53 -24.58
N TRP A 169 0.10 -2.54 -24.08
CA TRP A 169 0.65 -1.49 -24.92
C TRP A 169 1.70 -2.01 -25.91
N LEU A 170 2.60 -2.88 -25.47
CA LEU A 170 3.58 -3.54 -26.33
C LEU A 170 2.90 -4.40 -27.39
N GLY A 171 1.86 -5.17 -27.04
CA GLY A 171 1.10 -6.01 -27.98
C GLY A 171 0.33 -5.23 -29.07
N ARG A 172 0.15 -3.92 -28.93
CA ARG A 172 -0.42 -3.06 -30.00
C ARG A 172 0.58 -2.73 -31.11
N GLN A 173 1.85 -3.02 -30.91
CA GLN A 173 2.88 -2.75 -31.93
C GLN A 173 2.83 -3.83 -33.00
N SER A 174 2.81 -3.45 -34.30
CA SER A 174 2.62 -4.36 -35.45
C SER A 174 3.68 -5.47 -35.58
N LEU A 175 4.86 -5.28 -34.96
CA LEU A 175 5.96 -6.25 -34.97
C LEU A 175 5.99 -7.14 -33.73
N VAL A 176 5.12 -6.91 -32.73
CA VAL A 176 5.07 -7.68 -31.52
C VAL A 176 3.94 -8.71 -31.60
N ARG A 177 4.31 -9.99 -31.57
CA ARG A 177 3.35 -11.09 -31.57
C ARG A 177 2.78 -11.34 -30.17
N GLU A 178 3.63 -11.27 -29.15
CA GLU A 178 3.29 -11.53 -27.78
C GLU A 178 4.26 -10.76 -26.87
N ALA A 179 3.77 -10.25 -25.73
CA ALA A 179 4.56 -9.55 -24.74
C ALA A 179 4.18 -10.02 -23.34
N ALA A 180 5.20 -10.29 -22.51
CA ALA A 180 5.04 -10.52 -21.08
C ALA A 180 5.90 -9.52 -20.31
N VAL A 181 5.33 -8.92 -19.24
CA VAL A 181 6.04 -7.97 -18.39
C VAL A 181 6.03 -8.51 -16.97
N LEU A 182 7.22 -8.64 -16.40
CA LEU A 182 7.41 -9.12 -15.04
C LEU A 182 8.20 -8.09 -14.23
N ALA A 183 7.79 -7.90 -12.99
CA ALA A 183 8.58 -7.11 -12.04
C ALA A 183 9.71 -7.98 -11.47
N LEU A 184 10.95 -7.65 -11.81
CA LEU A 184 12.13 -8.31 -11.24
C LEU A 184 12.67 -7.48 -10.08
N SER A 185 12.84 -8.14 -8.94
CA SER A 185 13.61 -7.57 -7.83
C SER A 185 15.10 -7.73 -8.12
N LEU A 186 15.90 -6.68 -7.91
CA LEU A 186 17.37 -6.74 -8.04
C LEU A 186 18.03 -7.74 -7.08
N ILE A 187 17.26 -8.29 -6.12
CA ILE A 187 17.74 -9.36 -5.22
C ILE A 187 17.77 -10.72 -5.93
N HIS A 188 17.16 -10.85 -7.11
CA HIS A 188 17.06 -12.10 -7.87
C HIS A 188 17.89 -12.10 -9.17
N ILE A 189 18.77 -11.11 -9.35
CA ILE A 189 19.72 -11.04 -10.47
C ILE A 189 21.13 -11.38 -9.96
#